data_b80dd7e842b8213cfbbd90c499d7dde6
#
_entry.id   b80dd7e842b8213cfbbd90c499d7dde6
#
_cell.length_a   1.000
_cell.length_b   1.000
_cell.length_c   1.000
_cell.angle_alpha   90.00
_cell.angle_beta   90.00
_cell.angle_gamma   90.00
#
_symmetry.space_group_name_H-M   'P 1'
#
loop_
_entity.id
_entity.type
_entity.pdbx_description
1 polymer ?
#
loop_
_entity_poly.entity_id
_entity_poly.type
_entity_poly.pdbx_seq_one_letter_code
_entity_poly.pdbx_strand_id
1 'polypeptide(L)'
;HTPTEADQLMIEERLHFKTQFRYHLIDSMAGRIPLEYVNDLVELPGVVFVELDGRLTTAMDHVVESHGVTQVWEDTGYTGAGSVVSIIDTGIDGMHVGLDDLDDDNSTNDPKIIAFYDPVNNPNLENGTEVFPYDDQGHGTHCAGITAGTGAPDDAYVGVAPQAQLVGVKVLDEGGSGSFATVMRGM
;
A
#
# COMPACT_ATOMS: atom_id res chain seq x y z
N HIS A 1 21.78 -5.47 11.41
CA HIS A 1 20.93 -6.67 11.61
C HIS A 1 19.50 -6.24 11.95
N THR A 2 18.57 -7.09 11.64
CA THR A 2 17.15 -6.88 11.98
C THR A 2 17.00 -6.63 13.49
N PRO A 3 16.35 -5.54 13.91
CA PRO A 3 16.13 -5.23 15.32
C PRO A 3 15.41 -6.36 16.04
N THR A 4 15.96 -6.79 17.16
CA THR A 4 15.37 -7.81 18.02
C THR A 4 14.45 -7.18 19.07
N GLU A 5 13.68 -8.02 19.78
CA GLU A 5 12.89 -7.56 20.92
C GLU A 5 13.79 -6.99 22.04
N ALA A 6 14.99 -7.53 22.21
CA ALA A 6 15.95 -7.01 23.19
C ALA A 6 16.46 -5.62 22.80
N ASP A 7 16.70 -5.36 21.52
CA ASP A 7 17.08 -4.02 21.04
C ASP A 7 15.94 -3.01 21.27
N GLN A 8 14.70 -3.41 20.97
CA GLN A 8 13.52 -2.61 21.23
C GLN A 8 13.39 -2.22 22.71
N LEU A 9 13.41 -3.21 23.61
CA LEU A 9 13.30 -2.98 25.06
C LEU A 9 14.42 -2.08 25.57
N MET A 10 15.65 -2.28 25.10
CA MET A 10 16.81 -1.45 25.49
C MET A 10 16.62 0.02 25.11
N ILE A 11 16.12 0.29 23.89
CA ILE A 11 15.87 1.65 23.41
C ILE A 11 14.69 2.29 24.16
N GLU A 12 13.61 1.53 24.38
CA GLU A 12 12.44 1.99 25.12
C GLU A 12 12.79 2.39 26.57
N GLU A 13 13.57 1.55 27.26
CA GLU A 13 13.95 1.81 28.65
C GLU A 13 14.95 2.98 28.80
N ARG A 14 15.93 3.05 27.90
CA ARG A 14 17.02 4.04 28.04
C ARG A 14 16.65 5.42 27.50
N LEU A 15 15.87 5.49 26.42
CA LEU A 15 15.61 6.72 25.69
C LEU A 15 14.14 7.13 25.68
N HIS A 16 13.31 6.42 26.43
CA HIS A 16 11.86 6.65 26.44
C HIS A 16 11.22 6.57 25.05
N PHE A 17 11.83 5.78 24.17
CA PHE A 17 11.31 5.51 22.84
C PHE A 17 10.01 4.72 22.97
N LYS A 18 9.02 5.07 22.18
CA LYS A 18 7.76 4.33 22.10
C LYS A 18 7.68 3.70 20.72
N THR A 19 8.03 2.44 20.62
CA THR A 19 7.97 1.70 19.35
C THR A 19 6.53 1.65 18.84
N GLN A 20 6.34 2.03 17.57
CA GLN A 20 5.11 1.88 16.83
C GLN A 20 5.19 0.65 15.91
N PHE A 21 6.32 0.52 15.20
CA PHE A 21 6.54 -0.55 14.24
C PHE A 21 7.96 -1.11 14.35
N ARG A 22 8.08 -2.41 14.15
CA ARG A 22 9.34 -3.10 13.92
C ARG A 22 9.23 -3.83 12.59
N TYR A 23 10.06 -3.46 11.63
CA TYR A 23 9.99 -3.96 10.28
C TYR A 23 10.75 -5.28 10.13
N HIS A 24 10.25 -6.17 9.27
CA HIS A 24 10.85 -7.49 9.02
C HIS A 24 11.63 -7.55 7.70
N LEU A 25 11.28 -6.70 6.74
CA LEU A 25 11.95 -6.65 5.44
C LEU A 25 13.15 -5.72 5.41
N ILE A 26 13.16 -4.74 6.30
CA ILE A 26 14.24 -3.78 6.48
C ILE A 26 14.69 -3.78 7.93
N ASP A 27 15.98 -3.57 8.15
CA ASP A 27 16.58 -3.56 9.48
C ASP A 27 16.29 -2.26 10.22
N SER A 28 15.00 -1.99 10.52
CA SER A 28 14.58 -0.72 11.12
C SER A 28 13.40 -0.84 12.08
N MET A 29 13.19 0.20 12.86
CA MET A 29 12.04 0.42 13.73
C MET A 29 11.55 1.85 13.58
N ALA A 30 10.24 2.06 13.71
CA ALA A 30 9.65 3.38 13.81
C ALA A 30 8.96 3.57 15.17
N GLY A 31 8.96 4.79 15.65
CA GLY A 31 8.36 5.11 16.94
C GLY A 31 8.48 6.60 17.27
N ARG A 32 8.18 6.92 18.52
CA ARG A 32 8.25 8.29 19.05
C ARG A 32 9.31 8.36 20.12
N ILE A 33 10.14 9.41 20.07
CA ILE A 33 11.17 9.69 21.04
C ILE A 33 11.09 11.15 21.50
N PRO A 34 11.29 11.47 22.78
CA PRO A 34 11.45 12.85 23.19
C PRO A 34 12.67 13.48 22.49
N LEU A 35 12.50 14.71 22.02
CA LEU A 35 13.52 15.39 21.19
C LEU A 35 14.91 15.45 21.85
N GLU A 36 14.97 15.53 23.17
CA GLU A 36 16.20 15.58 23.98
C GLU A 36 17.05 14.30 23.85
N TYR A 37 16.44 13.14 23.52
CA TYR A 37 17.14 11.85 23.39
C TYR A 37 17.49 11.47 21.95
N VAL A 38 17.17 12.30 20.95
CA VAL A 38 17.45 11.97 19.54
C VAL A 38 18.93 11.79 19.28
N ASN A 39 19.79 12.64 19.85
CA ASN A 39 21.24 12.50 19.69
C ASN A 39 21.77 11.23 20.36
N ASP A 40 21.25 10.87 21.53
CA ASP A 40 21.64 9.64 22.21
C ASP A 40 21.22 8.40 21.42
N LEU A 41 20.10 8.46 20.69
CA LEU A 41 19.66 7.40 19.79
C LEU A 41 20.64 7.21 18.63
N VAL A 42 21.09 8.30 18.02
CA VAL A 42 22.06 8.25 16.90
C VAL A 42 23.41 7.65 17.34
N GLU A 43 23.80 7.83 18.60
CA GLU A 43 25.05 7.34 19.14
C GLU A 43 25.00 5.88 19.62
N LEU A 44 23.82 5.22 19.60
CA LEU A 44 23.70 3.83 20.02
C LEU A 44 24.43 2.89 19.05
N PRO A 45 25.19 1.91 19.58
CA PRO A 45 25.78 0.88 18.75
C PRO A 45 24.73 0.11 17.94
N GLY A 46 24.92 0.02 16.62
CA GLY A 46 24.00 -0.67 15.72
C GLY A 46 22.97 0.25 15.05
N VAL A 47 22.82 1.47 15.51
CA VAL A 47 22.05 2.50 14.81
C VAL A 47 22.92 3.07 13.68
N VAL A 48 22.49 2.94 12.45
CA VAL A 48 23.22 3.39 11.26
C VAL A 48 22.81 4.82 10.91
N PHE A 49 21.50 5.09 10.97
CA PHE A 49 20.99 6.45 10.81
C PHE A 49 19.60 6.57 11.46
N VAL A 50 19.19 7.81 11.70
CA VAL A 50 17.88 8.17 12.24
C VAL A 50 17.30 9.27 11.36
N GLU A 51 16.07 9.10 10.95
CA GLU A 51 15.34 10.10 10.16
C GLU A 51 13.99 10.42 10.79
N LEU A 52 13.47 11.57 10.46
CA LEU A 52 12.12 11.95 10.87
C LEU A 52 11.09 11.17 10.04
N ASP A 53 10.10 10.58 10.72
CA ASP A 53 8.93 10.01 10.06
C ASP A 53 8.10 11.14 9.41
N GLY A 54 8.37 11.39 8.14
CA GLY A 54 7.76 12.45 7.35
C GLY A 54 6.28 12.16 7.05
N ARG A 55 5.48 13.22 7.03
CA ARG A 55 4.09 13.11 6.57
C ARG A 55 4.05 12.98 5.06
N LEU A 56 3.34 11.95 4.58
CA LEU A 56 3.06 11.74 3.16
C LEU A 56 1.63 12.21 2.85
N THR A 57 1.45 12.79 1.67
CA THR A 57 0.15 13.20 1.13
C THR A 57 0.01 12.70 -0.31
N THR A 58 -1.23 12.40 -0.72
CA THR A 58 -1.52 12.11 -2.12
C THR A 58 -1.18 13.32 -3.00
N ALA A 59 -0.48 13.09 -4.10
CA ALA A 59 -0.24 14.09 -5.14
C ALA A 59 -1.04 13.67 -6.38
N MET A 60 -1.92 14.56 -6.85
CA MET A 60 -2.66 14.40 -8.10
C MET A 60 -1.72 14.81 -9.25
N ASP A 61 -0.75 13.98 -9.56
CA ASP A 61 0.08 14.19 -10.73
C ASP A 61 -0.57 13.57 -11.95
N HIS A 62 -0.39 14.24 -13.06
CA HIS A 62 -1.00 14.00 -14.35
C HIS A 62 -1.14 12.52 -14.70
N VAL A 63 -2.36 12.14 -15.06
CA VAL A 63 -2.63 10.88 -15.77
C VAL A 63 -1.84 10.92 -17.06
N VAL A 64 -0.74 10.20 -17.10
CA VAL A 64 0.02 10.00 -18.32
C VAL A 64 -0.86 9.16 -19.23
N GLU A 65 -1.42 9.76 -20.24
CA GLU A 65 -2.09 9.01 -21.30
C GLU A 65 -1.11 7.99 -21.86
N SER A 66 -1.40 6.71 -21.61
CA SER A 66 -0.59 5.62 -22.12
C SER A 66 -0.78 5.50 -23.62
N HIS A 67 0.20 6.00 -24.38
CA HIS A 67 0.21 5.82 -25.82
C HIS A 67 0.70 4.39 -26.15
N GLY A 68 -0.08 3.66 -26.94
CA GLY A 68 0.32 2.36 -27.50
C GLY A 68 -0.05 1.14 -26.64
N VAL A 69 -0.84 1.26 -25.58
CA VAL A 69 -1.29 0.10 -24.77
C VAL A 69 -2.09 -0.88 -25.61
N THR A 70 -3.06 -0.39 -26.41
CA THR A 70 -3.85 -1.24 -27.32
C THR A 70 -2.96 -1.98 -28.31
N GLN A 71 -1.92 -1.33 -28.82
CA GLN A 71 -0.96 -1.97 -29.72
C GLN A 71 -0.18 -3.10 -29.02
N VAL A 72 0.16 -2.93 -27.74
CA VAL A 72 0.81 -4.00 -26.96
C VAL A 72 -0.14 -5.20 -26.80
N TRP A 73 -1.40 -4.98 -26.50
CA TRP A 73 -2.38 -6.07 -26.41
C TRP A 73 -2.55 -6.81 -27.73
N GLU A 74 -2.66 -6.08 -28.85
CA GLU A 74 -2.81 -6.64 -30.20
C GLU A 74 -1.56 -7.44 -30.63
N ASP A 75 -0.36 -6.88 -30.40
CA ASP A 75 0.89 -7.48 -30.85
C ASP A 75 1.36 -8.64 -30.00
N THR A 76 1.06 -8.62 -28.67
CA THR A 76 1.65 -9.56 -27.72
C THR A 76 0.64 -10.42 -26.97
N GLY A 77 -0.62 -9.98 -26.88
CA GLY A 77 -1.65 -10.60 -26.03
C GLY A 77 -1.44 -10.36 -24.52
N TYR A 78 -0.52 -9.50 -24.11
CA TYR A 78 -0.24 -9.24 -22.69
C TYR A 78 -1.22 -8.23 -22.12
N THR A 79 -2.20 -8.71 -21.39
CA THR A 79 -3.26 -7.95 -20.71
C THR A 79 -3.14 -7.99 -19.18
N GLY A 80 -2.05 -8.54 -18.67
CA GLY A 80 -1.82 -8.71 -17.23
C GLY A 80 -2.28 -10.03 -16.65
N ALA A 81 -2.82 -10.96 -17.46
CA ALA A 81 -3.28 -12.27 -16.99
C ALA A 81 -2.18 -13.01 -16.21
N GLY A 82 -2.52 -13.50 -15.01
CA GLY A 82 -1.59 -14.19 -14.11
C GLY A 82 -0.61 -13.28 -13.37
N SER A 83 -0.72 -11.96 -13.53
CA SER A 83 0.06 -10.97 -12.78
C SER A 83 -0.74 -10.41 -11.61
N VAL A 84 -0.04 -9.97 -10.57
CA VAL A 84 -0.61 -9.28 -9.40
C VAL A 84 0.07 -7.94 -9.22
N VAL A 85 -0.70 -6.88 -9.05
CA VAL A 85 -0.18 -5.52 -8.80
C VAL A 85 -0.62 -5.06 -7.42
N SER A 86 0.30 -4.55 -6.62
CA SER A 86 0.00 -3.94 -5.33
C SER A 86 -0.22 -2.44 -5.48
N ILE A 87 -1.37 -1.95 -5.01
CA ILE A 87 -1.70 -0.52 -4.92
C ILE A 87 -1.53 -0.09 -3.46
N ILE A 88 -0.45 0.62 -3.19
CA ILE A 88 -0.09 1.12 -1.87
C ILE A 88 -0.49 2.59 -1.79
N ASP A 89 -1.71 2.86 -1.31
CA ASP A 89 -2.36 4.16 -1.45
C ASP A 89 -3.42 4.42 -0.36
N THR A 90 -4.52 5.10 -0.68
CA THR A 90 -5.65 5.39 0.22
C THR A 90 -6.59 4.20 0.45
N GLY A 91 -6.41 3.13 -0.28
CA GLY A 91 -7.27 1.95 -0.31
C GLY A 91 -7.71 1.62 -1.73
N ILE A 92 -8.61 0.65 -1.88
CA ILE A 92 -9.30 0.33 -3.12
C ILE A 92 -10.75 0.03 -2.78
N ASP A 93 -11.70 0.65 -3.46
CA ASP A 93 -13.12 0.33 -3.32
C ASP A 93 -13.43 -1.02 -3.98
N GLY A 94 -13.60 -2.05 -3.17
CA GLY A 94 -13.93 -3.41 -3.61
C GLY A 94 -15.37 -3.59 -4.11
N MET A 95 -16.19 -2.53 -4.09
CA MET A 95 -17.55 -2.53 -4.66
C MET A 95 -17.61 -1.79 -6.00
N HIS A 96 -16.49 -1.24 -6.46
CA HIS A 96 -16.45 -0.52 -7.74
C HIS A 96 -16.57 -1.52 -8.89
N VAL A 97 -17.57 -1.33 -9.75
CA VAL A 97 -17.95 -2.28 -10.84
C VAL A 97 -16.83 -2.67 -11.80
N GLY A 98 -15.80 -1.85 -11.97
CA GLY A 98 -14.61 -2.20 -12.77
C GLY A 98 -13.47 -2.77 -11.93
N LEU A 99 -13.68 -3.10 -10.63
CA LEU A 99 -12.66 -3.61 -9.72
C LEU A 99 -13.18 -4.70 -8.78
N ASP A 100 -14.46 -5.07 -8.83
CA ASP A 100 -15.09 -6.06 -7.95
C ASP A 100 -14.87 -7.49 -8.44
N ASP A 101 -14.74 -7.66 -9.76
CA ASP A 101 -14.58 -8.94 -10.42
C ASP A 101 -13.47 -8.87 -11.49
N LEU A 102 -12.90 -10.02 -11.89
CA LEU A 102 -11.80 -10.08 -12.84
C LEU A 102 -12.24 -10.02 -14.29
N ASP A 103 -13.41 -10.64 -14.60
CA ASP A 103 -13.93 -10.78 -15.95
C ASP A 103 -15.33 -10.19 -16.15
N ASP A 104 -15.85 -9.48 -15.14
CA ASP A 104 -17.17 -8.85 -15.08
C ASP A 104 -18.35 -9.87 -15.19
N ASP A 105 -18.08 -11.15 -14.93
CA ASP A 105 -19.10 -12.20 -14.85
C ASP A 105 -19.35 -12.57 -13.38
N ASN A 106 -20.29 -11.91 -12.73
CA ASN A 106 -20.67 -12.14 -11.33
C ASN A 106 -21.11 -13.59 -11.01
N SER A 107 -21.15 -14.49 -12.00
CA SER A 107 -21.40 -15.92 -11.79
C SER A 107 -20.14 -16.73 -11.52
N THR A 108 -18.97 -16.17 -11.77
CA THR A 108 -17.66 -16.73 -11.45
C THR A 108 -17.21 -16.29 -10.05
N ASN A 109 -16.17 -16.91 -9.51
CA ASN A 109 -15.60 -16.53 -8.22
C ASN A 109 -14.12 -16.23 -8.41
N ASP A 110 -13.85 -15.15 -9.10
CA ASP A 110 -12.52 -14.67 -9.44
C ASP A 110 -12.34 -13.19 -9.11
N PRO A 111 -12.23 -12.88 -7.83
CA PRO A 111 -12.13 -11.50 -7.37
C PRO A 111 -10.93 -10.78 -7.98
N LYS A 112 -11.16 -9.55 -8.39
CA LYS A 112 -10.10 -8.64 -8.87
C LYS A 112 -9.11 -8.32 -7.78
N ILE A 113 -9.60 -8.02 -6.57
CA ILE A 113 -8.80 -7.70 -5.40
C ILE A 113 -8.66 -8.96 -4.53
N ILE A 114 -7.48 -9.57 -4.57
CA ILE A 114 -7.23 -10.85 -3.88
C ILE A 114 -6.75 -10.72 -2.44
N ALA A 115 -6.29 -9.55 -2.05
CA ALA A 115 -5.92 -9.24 -0.66
C ALA A 115 -6.00 -7.74 -0.40
N PHE A 116 -6.27 -7.39 0.86
CA PHE A 116 -6.31 -6.00 1.32
C PHE A 116 -5.71 -5.87 2.72
N TYR A 117 -4.75 -4.98 2.90
CA TYR A 117 -4.15 -4.68 4.19
C TYR A 117 -4.31 -3.21 4.54
N ASP A 118 -4.73 -2.93 5.78
CA ASP A 118 -5.00 -1.59 6.28
C ASP A 118 -4.18 -1.29 7.55
N PRO A 119 -2.92 -0.90 7.41
CA PRO A 119 -2.11 -0.47 8.56
C PRO A 119 -2.54 0.85 9.18
N VAL A 120 -3.45 1.60 8.57
CA VAL A 120 -3.96 2.87 9.09
C VAL A 120 -4.97 2.63 10.22
N ASN A 121 -6.04 1.87 9.92
CA ASN A 121 -7.14 1.66 10.86
C ASN A 121 -7.15 0.26 11.49
N ASN A 122 -6.57 -0.74 10.82
CA ASN A 122 -6.57 -2.14 11.22
C ASN A 122 -5.15 -2.74 11.27
N PRO A 123 -4.19 -2.13 11.98
CA PRO A 123 -2.77 -2.50 11.91
C PRO A 123 -2.47 -3.92 12.41
N ASN A 124 -3.39 -4.56 13.11
CA ASN A 124 -3.21 -5.91 13.66
C ASN A 124 -3.83 -7.02 12.79
N LEU A 125 -4.53 -6.66 11.71
CA LEU A 125 -5.17 -7.59 10.78
C LEU A 125 -4.29 -7.75 9.54
N GLU A 126 -3.19 -8.49 9.68
CA GLU A 126 -2.15 -8.62 8.65
C GLU A 126 -2.42 -9.76 7.64
N ASN A 127 -3.52 -10.50 7.80
CA ASN A 127 -3.84 -11.64 6.95
C ASN A 127 -4.32 -11.26 5.52
N GLY A 128 -4.50 -9.99 5.19
CA GLY A 128 -4.88 -9.56 3.85
C GLY A 128 -6.27 -9.97 3.35
N THR A 129 -7.00 -10.80 4.11
CA THR A 129 -8.37 -11.26 3.79
C THR A 129 -9.38 -10.95 4.90
N GLU A 130 -8.93 -10.33 5.99
CA GLU A 130 -9.76 -10.05 7.16
C GLU A 130 -10.52 -8.73 7.07
N VAL A 131 -10.04 -7.81 6.22
CA VAL A 131 -10.67 -6.51 5.97
C VAL A 131 -11.19 -6.49 4.55
N PHE A 132 -12.48 -6.18 4.39
CA PHE A 132 -13.03 -5.98 3.06
C PHE A 132 -12.40 -4.74 2.41
N PRO A 133 -11.98 -4.81 1.13
CA PRO A 133 -11.36 -3.68 0.45
C PRO A 133 -12.26 -2.45 0.41
N TYR A 134 -11.74 -1.31 0.85
CA TYR A 134 -12.44 -0.03 0.83
C TYR A 134 -11.47 1.13 0.57
N ASP A 135 -12.02 2.25 0.12
CA ASP A 135 -11.29 3.50 -0.09
C ASP A 135 -12.17 4.68 0.35
N ASP A 136 -11.77 5.34 1.41
CA ASP A 136 -12.50 6.48 2.01
C ASP A 136 -12.04 7.84 1.44
N GLN A 137 -11.15 7.83 0.43
CA GLN A 137 -10.62 9.03 -0.21
C GLN A 137 -10.77 9.01 -1.75
N GLY A 138 -10.59 7.86 -2.39
CA GLY A 138 -10.80 7.62 -3.82
C GLY A 138 -9.55 7.64 -4.70
N HIS A 139 -8.40 8.13 -4.23
CA HIS A 139 -7.18 8.19 -5.04
C HIS A 139 -6.64 6.80 -5.38
N GLY A 140 -6.57 5.89 -4.40
CA GLY A 140 -6.10 4.53 -4.61
C GLY A 140 -7.01 3.74 -5.55
N THR A 141 -8.33 3.91 -5.45
CA THR A 141 -9.31 3.35 -6.40
C THR A 141 -9.08 3.85 -7.81
N HIS A 142 -8.83 5.15 -7.97
CA HIS A 142 -8.49 5.74 -9.27
C HIS A 142 -7.19 5.15 -9.83
N CYS A 143 -6.14 5.03 -9.02
CA CYS A 143 -4.89 4.38 -9.43
C CYS A 143 -5.09 2.90 -9.82
N ALA A 144 -5.91 2.18 -9.06
CA ALA A 144 -6.28 0.79 -9.35
C ALA A 144 -7.01 0.68 -10.70
N GLY A 145 -7.96 1.58 -10.97
CA GLY A 145 -8.69 1.64 -12.24
C GLY A 145 -7.78 1.89 -13.43
N ILE A 146 -6.86 2.87 -13.35
CA ILE A 146 -5.87 3.12 -14.41
C ILE A 146 -4.98 1.90 -14.63
N THR A 147 -4.60 1.21 -13.56
CA THR A 147 -3.70 0.06 -13.64
C THR A 147 -4.39 -1.16 -14.23
N ALA A 148 -5.57 -1.52 -13.74
CA ALA A 148 -6.17 -2.82 -13.98
C ALA A 148 -7.70 -2.81 -14.05
N GLY A 149 -8.35 -1.66 -14.19
CA GLY A 149 -9.81 -1.61 -14.35
C GLY A 149 -10.29 -2.42 -15.55
N THR A 150 -11.38 -3.16 -15.40
CA THR A 150 -11.96 -3.99 -16.47
C THR A 150 -12.65 -3.16 -17.55
N GLY A 151 -13.14 -1.98 -17.15
CA GLY A 151 -13.90 -1.08 -18.02
C GLY A 151 -15.41 -1.17 -17.83
N ALA A 152 -15.86 -2.08 -16.95
CA ALA A 152 -17.29 -2.22 -16.68
C ALA A 152 -17.94 -0.90 -16.23
N PRO A 153 -19.24 -0.66 -16.60
CA PRO A 153 -20.11 -1.59 -17.33
C PRO A 153 -20.10 -1.43 -18.86
N ASP A 154 -19.38 -0.47 -19.40
CA ASP A 154 -19.53 -0.03 -20.80
C ASP A 154 -18.23 -0.21 -21.62
N ASP A 155 -17.27 -0.97 -21.14
CA ASP A 155 -15.89 -1.09 -21.67
C ASP A 155 -15.18 0.27 -21.76
N ALA A 156 -15.65 1.25 -20.97
CA ALA A 156 -15.05 2.57 -20.88
C ALA A 156 -13.96 2.57 -19.80
N TYR A 157 -12.88 3.33 -20.04
CA TYR A 157 -11.81 3.51 -19.07
C TYR A 157 -11.11 2.21 -18.64
N VAL A 158 -10.90 1.29 -19.58
CA VAL A 158 -10.14 0.06 -19.37
C VAL A 158 -8.72 0.39 -18.91
N GLY A 159 -8.25 -0.29 -17.88
CA GLY A 159 -6.89 -0.12 -17.35
C GLY A 159 -5.82 -0.71 -18.26
N VAL A 160 -4.55 -0.41 -17.96
CA VAL A 160 -3.40 -0.88 -18.76
C VAL A 160 -3.27 -2.40 -18.76
N ALA A 161 -3.62 -3.04 -17.64
CA ALA A 161 -3.51 -4.49 -17.43
C ALA A 161 -4.85 -5.05 -16.89
N PRO A 162 -5.93 -5.05 -17.70
CA PRO A 162 -7.28 -5.34 -17.22
C PRO A 162 -7.46 -6.76 -16.67
N GLN A 163 -6.59 -7.70 -17.02
CA GLN A 163 -6.62 -9.06 -16.49
C GLN A 163 -5.65 -9.31 -15.33
N ALA A 164 -4.95 -8.26 -14.84
CA ALA A 164 -4.16 -8.39 -13.62
C ALA A 164 -5.06 -8.38 -12.39
N GLN A 165 -4.69 -9.17 -11.37
CA GLN A 165 -5.27 -9.10 -10.04
C GLN A 165 -4.59 -8.01 -9.21
N LEU A 166 -5.27 -7.57 -8.15
CA LEU A 166 -4.83 -6.47 -7.31
C LEU A 166 -4.65 -6.91 -5.85
N VAL A 167 -3.68 -6.29 -5.18
CA VAL A 167 -3.56 -6.26 -3.73
C VAL A 167 -3.67 -4.80 -3.30
N GLY A 168 -4.64 -4.48 -2.45
CA GLY A 168 -4.79 -3.14 -1.90
C GLY A 168 -4.04 -3.00 -0.57
N VAL A 169 -3.29 -1.92 -0.41
CA VAL A 169 -2.64 -1.58 0.86
C VAL A 169 -2.96 -0.12 1.21
N LYS A 170 -3.83 0.06 2.21
CA LYS A 170 -4.23 1.40 2.65
C LYS A 170 -3.20 1.97 3.62
N VAL A 171 -2.28 2.79 3.12
CA VAL A 171 -1.23 3.47 3.90
C VAL A 171 -1.51 4.95 4.13
N LEU A 172 -2.50 5.50 3.42
CA LEU A 172 -2.95 6.87 3.54
C LEU A 172 -4.38 6.91 4.09
N ASP A 173 -4.67 7.90 4.93
CA ASP A 173 -5.96 8.10 5.58
C ASP A 173 -7.02 8.73 4.64
N GLU A 174 -8.20 9.02 5.16
CA GLU A 174 -9.31 9.69 4.47
C GLU A 174 -8.97 11.09 3.94
N GLY A 175 -7.95 11.73 4.49
CA GLY A 175 -7.41 13.01 4.02
C GLY A 175 -6.32 12.86 2.96
N GLY A 176 -6.01 11.63 2.52
CA GLY A 176 -4.92 11.34 1.60
C GLY A 176 -3.55 11.55 2.22
N SER A 177 -3.41 11.39 3.54
CA SER A 177 -2.18 11.63 4.27
C SER A 177 -1.77 10.39 5.06
N GLY A 178 -0.48 10.17 5.21
CA GLY A 178 0.08 9.09 6.01
C GLY A 178 1.46 9.42 6.53
N SER A 179 2.01 8.54 7.36
CA SER A 179 3.39 8.62 7.79
C SER A 179 4.29 7.72 6.94
N PHE A 180 5.56 8.04 6.91
CA PHE A 180 6.55 7.15 6.28
C PHE A 180 6.53 5.76 6.94
N ALA A 181 6.36 5.71 8.26
CA ALA A 181 6.25 4.46 9.02
C ALA A 181 5.05 3.60 8.57
N THR A 182 3.90 4.21 8.29
CA THR A 182 2.71 3.50 7.80
C THR A 182 2.94 2.91 6.41
N VAL A 183 3.59 3.68 5.51
CA VAL A 183 3.95 3.20 4.18
C VAL A 183 4.92 2.04 4.25
N MET A 184 5.97 2.16 5.07
CA MET A 184 6.95 1.08 5.27
C MET A 184 6.34 -0.19 5.87
N ARG A 185 5.29 -0.04 6.67
CA ARG A 185 4.53 -1.19 7.19
C ARG A 185 3.69 -1.86 6.11
N GLY A 186 3.20 -1.10 5.14
CA GLY A 186 2.42 -1.61 4.02
C GLY A 186 3.26 -2.31 2.94
N MET A 187 4.55 -2.16 2.97
CA MET A 187 5.51 -2.82 2.07
C MET A 187 5.94 -4.20 2.61
#